data_2c3a826d08b96bec5a5122f81f0e304f
#
_entry.id   2c3a826d08b96bec5a5122f81f0e304f
#
_cell.length_a   1.000
_cell.length_b   1.000
_cell.length_c   1.000
_cell.angle_alpha   90.00
_cell.angle_beta   90.00
_cell.angle_gamma   90.00
#
_symmetry.space_group_name_H-M   'P 1'
#
loop_
_entity.id
_entity.type
_entity.pdbx_description
1 polymer ?
#
loop_
_entity_poly.entity_id
_entity_poly.type
_entity_poly.pdbx_seq_one_letter_code
_entity_poly.pdbx_strand_id
1 'polypeptide(L)'
;MKRTDHIRYKTAGLMILLTLLPCTAARSQNHTDKRSVSRYYPATLETTLEIRNKYGKIQVETWEKDSVAIHADIFLTESSASKLRKLQDDIHIDFTATGTYIMAKTMIESEKGRLARELKSIENILTGTNKQVEINYRVQVPGYLDVVLQNKFGDIYMDDLGGRLDIDLSNGVLNANRIEGNSTINLSFANGMIRSLGSATLDISYSDLTMGRANQLDMDSKSSTINLDSVNVLKINSRRDKFYFKKVEYLYGNSSFSQVWVYDFIRESDLYMKYGGLTIENIRAGFSRIFVESDYTDISFYLERDNRINFDILHHENAVLRLPAEMLYAEESIDGKDHFRSVGTMGEGEPVSELRVDALQKCYINISFK
;
A
#
# COMPACT_ATOMS: atom_id res chain seq x y z
N MET A 1 -7.27 67.48 82.52
CA MET A 1 -6.22 68.27 81.84
C MET A 1 -5.51 67.35 80.88
N LYS A 2 -5.66 67.53 79.60
CA LYS A 2 -4.95 67.16 78.36
C LYS A 2 -5.95 66.92 77.23
N ARG A 3 -5.94 67.84 76.30
CA ARG A 3 -6.66 67.81 75.02
C ARG A 3 -6.11 66.71 74.18
N THR A 4 -7.00 66.00 73.42
CA THR A 4 -6.66 65.15 72.32
C THR A 4 -7.27 65.70 71.03
N ASP A 5 -6.43 66.16 70.16
CA ASP A 5 -6.80 66.73 68.85
C ASP A 5 -7.19 65.58 67.89
N HIS A 6 -8.36 65.70 67.27
CA HIS A 6 -8.85 64.81 66.21
C HIS A 6 -8.30 65.28 64.86
N ILE A 7 -7.43 64.50 64.29
CA ILE A 7 -6.97 64.66 62.90
C ILE A 7 -7.97 63.95 61.98
N ARG A 8 -8.68 64.73 61.15
CA ARG A 8 -9.60 64.25 60.09
C ARG A 8 -8.79 63.97 58.88
N TYR A 9 -8.65 62.68 58.46
CA TYR A 9 -8.14 62.27 57.11
C TYR A 9 -9.28 62.33 56.10
N LYS A 10 -9.13 63.22 55.10
CA LYS A 10 -9.96 63.22 53.89
C LYS A 10 -9.50 62.13 52.99
N THR A 11 -10.27 61.07 52.90
CA THR A 11 -10.04 60.01 51.87
C THR A 11 -10.55 60.51 50.52
N ALA A 12 -9.64 60.85 49.60
CA ALA A 12 -9.98 61.10 48.21
C ALA A 12 -10.16 59.71 47.52
N GLY A 13 -11.41 59.41 47.19
CA GLY A 13 -11.78 58.24 46.46
C GLY A 13 -11.32 58.38 45.01
N LEU A 14 -10.26 57.65 44.63
CA LEU A 14 -9.82 57.48 43.22
C LEU A 14 -10.74 56.42 42.59
N MET A 15 -11.72 56.87 41.80
CA MET A 15 -12.63 56.03 41.05
C MET A 15 -11.88 55.58 39.77
N ILE A 16 -11.29 54.37 39.81
CA ILE A 16 -10.72 53.73 38.62
C ILE A 16 -11.89 53.23 37.76
N LEU A 17 -12.18 53.94 36.68
CA LEU A 17 -13.11 53.54 35.63
C LEU A 17 -12.45 52.45 34.78
N LEU A 18 -12.67 51.18 35.14
CA LEU A 18 -12.21 50.03 34.37
C LEU A 18 -13.08 49.93 33.12
N THR A 19 -12.62 50.49 31.99
CA THR A 19 -13.24 50.32 30.66
C THR A 19 -13.08 48.87 30.23
N LEU A 20 -14.12 48.06 30.38
CA LEU A 20 -14.29 46.78 29.72
C LEU A 20 -14.33 47.01 28.20
N LEU A 21 -13.18 46.93 27.53
CA LEU A 21 -13.12 46.74 26.09
C LEU A 21 -13.69 45.34 25.81
N PRO A 22 -14.79 45.23 25.06
CA PRO A 22 -15.23 43.94 24.57
C PRO A 22 -14.13 43.42 23.63
N CYS A 23 -13.39 42.42 24.09
CA CYS A 23 -12.51 41.64 23.23
C CYS A 23 -13.40 40.90 22.21
N THR A 24 -13.77 41.59 21.13
CA THR A 24 -14.39 40.92 19.98
C THR A 24 -13.35 39.98 19.45
N ALA A 25 -13.45 38.71 19.84
CA ALA A 25 -12.74 37.62 19.17
C ALA A 25 -13.12 37.75 17.69
N ALA A 26 -12.21 38.31 16.90
CA ALA A 26 -12.32 38.31 15.44
C ALA A 26 -12.30 36.85 15.02
N ARG A 27 -13.50 36.24 14.89
CA ARG A 27 -13.64 34.97 14.23
C ARG A 27 -13.16 35.19 12.80
N SER A 28 -12.03 34.64 12.45
CA SER A 28 -11.60 34.55 11.05
C SER A 28 -12.76 33.91 10.28
N GLN A 29 -13.41 34.73 9.47
CA GLN A 29 -14.55 34.28 8.68
C GLN A 29 -13.97 33.61 7.43
N ASN A 30 -13.98 32.26 7.39
CA ASN A 30 -13.55 31.53 6.20
C ASN A 30 -14.54 31.79 5.07
N HIS A 31 -14.01 32.07 3.90
CA HIS A 31 -14.75 32.18 2.65
C HIS A 31 -14.76 30.83 1.96
N THR A 32 -15.91 30.35 1.54
CA THR A 32 -16.09 29.05 0.90
C THR A 32 -16.69 29.21 -0.49
N ASP A 33 -16.30 28.32 -1.40
CA ASP A 33 -16.90 28.15 -2.73
C ASP A 33 -17.21 26.67 -2.96
N LYS A 34 -18.35 26.41 -3.59
CA LYS A 34 -18.75 25.06 -3.97
C LYS A 34 -19.23 25.07 -5.42
N ARG A 35 -18.58 24.26 -6.25
CA ARG A 35 -18.93 24.10 -7.67
C ARG A 35 -19.08 22.62 -8.00
N SER A 36 -20.01 22.29 -8.90
CA SER A 36 -20.20 20.93 -9.39
C SER A 36 -20.22 20.93 -10.91
N VAL A 37 -19.59 19.92 -11.50
CA VAL A 37 -19.55 19.72 -12.95
C VAL A 37 -19.97 18.29 -13.25
N SER A 38 -20.86 18.10 -14.22
CA SER A 38 -21.27 16.77 -14.69
C SER A 38 -21.05 16.63 -16.19
N ARG A 39 -20.63 15.44 -16.61
CA ARG A 39 -20.49 15.05 -18.02
C ARG A 39 -20.99 13.63 -18.19
N TYR A 40 -21.49 13.37 -19.39
CA TYR A 40 -22.02 12.07 -19.79
C TYR A 40 -21.53 11.73 -21.19
N TYR A 41 -21.02 10.51 -21.38
CA TYR A 41 -20.44 10.05 -22.63
C TYR A 41 -20.91 8.62 -22.94
N PRO A 42 -21.20 8.28 -24.19
CA PRO A 42 -21.39 6.89 -24.60
C PRO A 42 -20.07 6.13 -24.45
N ALA A 43 -20.15 4.84 -24.17
CA ALA A 43 -18.99 3.95 -24.03
C ALA A 43 -19.22 2.66 -24.79
N THR A 44 -18.14 2.06 -25.26
CA THR A 44 -18.08 0.77 -25.94
C THR A 44 -17.00 -0.09 -25.28
N LEU A 45 -16.86 -1.35 -25.69
CA LEU A 45 -15.80 -2.27 -25.23
C LEU A 45 -14.37 -1.74 -25.49
N GLU A 46 -14.20 -0.84 -26.45
CA GLU A 46 -12.91 -0.24 -26.80
C GLU A 46 -12.64 1.07 -26.03
N THR A 47 -13.58 1.51 -25.22
CA THR A 47 -13.46 2.79 -24.51
C THR A 47 -12.59 2.63 -23.26
N THR A 48 -11.64 3.55 -23.11
CA THR A 48 -10.85 3.72 -21.88
C THR A 48 -11.27 5.00 -21.18
N LEU A 49 -11.54 4.92 -19.89
CA LEU A 49 -11.75 6.07 -19.03
C LEU A 49 -10.49 6.41 -18.25
N GLU A 50 -10.10 7.66 -18.25
CA GLU A 50 -9.01 8.16 -17.39
C GLU A 50 -9.49 9.30 -16.48
N ILE A 51 -9.24 9.16 -15.17
CA ILE A 51 -9.47 10.22 -14.17
C ILE A 51 -8.15 10.58 -13.52
N ARG A 52 -7.76 11.85 -13.62
CA ARG A 52 -6.58 12.39 -12.94
C ARG A 52 -6.99 13.43 -11.91
N ASN A 53 -6.80 13.13 -10.66
CA ASN A 53 -7.19 13.99 -9.55
C ASN A 53 -6.02 14.32 -8.61
N LYS A 54 -6.25 15.38 -7.82
CA LYS A 54 -5.41 15.80 -6.71
C LYS A 54 -6.30 16.46 -5.65
N TYR A 55 -6.04 16.15 -4.37
CA TYR A 55 -6.76 16.69 -3.21
C TYR A 55 -8.25 16.31 -3.13
N GLY A 56 -8.53 15.04 -2.97
CA GLY A 56 -9.89 14.54 -2.80
C GLY A 56 -10.03 13.11 -3.28
N LYS A 57 -11.23 12.58 -3.27
CA LYS A 57 -11.48 11.18 -3.59
C LYS A 57 -11.93 10.98 -5.03
N ILE A 58 -11.64 9.78 -5.53
CA ILE A 58 -12.24 9.23 -6.75
C ILE A 58 -13.06 8.01 -6.33
N GLN A 59 -14.35 8.03 -6.59
CA GLN A 59 -15.26 6.91 -6.37
C GLN A 59 -15.79 6.43 -7.72
N VAL A 60 -15.50 5.17 -8.07
CA VAL A 60 -15.95 4.53 -9.31
C VAL A 60 -16.96 3.46 -8.94
N GLU A 61 -18.16 3.59 -9.49
CA GLU A 61 -19.27 2.67 -9.33
C GLU A 61 -19.57 2.03 -10.69
N THR A 62 -19.90 0.75 -10.72
CA THR A 62 -20.31 0.07 -11.95
C THR A 62 -21.82 0.07 -12.13
N TRP A 63 -22.28 0.13 -13.38
CA TRP A 63 -23.67 0.10 -13.76
C TRP A 63 -23.93 -0.66 -15.07
N GLU A 64 -25.20 -0.92 -15.36
CA GLU A 64 -25.64 -1.71 -16.54
C GLU A 64 -25.88 -0.86 -17.81
N LYS A 65 -25.27 0.34 -17.92
CA LYS A 65 -25.46 1.22 -19.08
C LYS A 65 -24.18 1.32 -19.88
N ASP A 66 -24.27 1.32 -21.20
CA ASP A 66 -23.15 1.54 -22.12
C ASP A 66 -22.76 3.02 -22.20
N SER A 67 -22.36 3.57 -21.06
CA SER A 67 -22.01 4.97 -20.93
C SER A 67 -21.21 5.24 -19.67
N VAL A 68 -20.51 6.37 -19.65
CA VAL A 68 -19.76 6.90 -18.52
C VAL A 68 -20.43 8.18 -18.03
N ALA A 69 -20.74 8.26 -16.75
CA ALA A 69 -21.15 9.50 -16.10
C ALA A 69 -20.06 9.95 -15.14
N ILE A 70 -19.62 11.20 -15.29
CA ILE A 70 -18.60 11.81 -14.42
C ILE A 70 -19.26 12.98 -13.72
N HIS A 71 -19.27 12.95 -12.39
CA HIS A 71 -19.65 14.05 -11.53
C HIS A 71 -18.48 14.45 -10.66
N ALA A 72 -18.14 15.74 -10.66
CA ALA A 72 -17.06 16.27 -9.84
C ALA A 72 -17.53 17.46 -9.02
N ASP A 73 -17.29 17.38 -7.70
CA ASP A 73 -17.54 18.45 -6.73
C ASP A 73 -16.22 19.10 -6.34
N ILE A 74 -16.15 20.43 -6.46
CA ILE A 74 -15.00 21.24 -6.07
C ILE A 74 -15.40 22.09 -4.88
N PHE A 75 -14.71 21.89 -3.74
CA PHE A 75 -14.88 22.67 -2.51
C PHE A 75 -13.60 23.45 -2.24
N LEU A 76 -13.74 24.76 -2.09
CA LEU A 76 -12.64 25.66 -1.78
C LEU A 76 -12.93 26.45 -0.51
N THR A 77 -11.95 26.54 0.37
CA THR A 77 -12.05 27.34 1.60
C THR A 77 -10.79 28.15 1.77
N GLU A 78 -10.93 29.46 2.00
CA GLU A 78 -9.84 30.40 2.24
C GLU A 78 -10.19 31.45 3.29
N SER A 79 -9.18 31.96 3.97
CA SER A 79 -9.30 33.03 4.96
C SER A 79 -9.58 34.40 4.36
N SER A 80 -9.40 34.57 3.04
CA SER A 80 -9.56 35.85 2.34
C SER A 80 -10.33 35.67 1.03
N ALA A 81 -11.30 36.53 0.80
CA ALA A 81 -12.09 36.53 -0.44
C ALA A 81 -11.25 36.72 -1.71
N SER A 82 -10.17 37.52 -1.66
CA SER A 82 -9.27 37.72 -2.80
C SER A 82 -8.46 36.47 -3.13
N LYS A 83 -8.01 35.72 -2.11
CA LYS A 83 -7.31 34.45 -2.31
C LYS A 83 -8.25 33.36 -2.79
N LEU A 84 -9.50 33.34 -2.27
CA LEU A 84 -10.51 32.41 -2.75
C LEU A 84 -10.80 32.62 -4.25
N ARG A 85 -10.96 33.85 -4.71
CA ARG A 85 -11.15 34.14 -6.15
C ARG A 85 -10.01 33.63 -6.99
N LYS A 86 -8.77 33.84 -6.54
CA LYS A 86 -7.58 33.31 -7.25
C LYS A 86 -7.62 31.78 -7.34
N LEU A 87 -7.98 31.06 -6.26
CA LEU A 87 -8.14 29.61 -6.31
C LEU A 87 -9.27 29.18 -7.25
N GLN A 88 -10.37 29.93 -7.32
CA GLN A 88 -11.46 29.67 -8.24
C GLN A 88 -11.02 29.77 -9.71
N ASP A 89 -10.15 30.72 -10.03
CA ASP A 89 -9.60 30.92 -11.38
C ASP A 89 -8.54 29.85 -11.71
N ASP A 90 -7.72 29.48 -10.72
CA ASP A 90 -6.59 28.54 -10.88
C ASP A 90 -7.04 27.07 -10.99
N ILE A 91 -8.24 26.70 -10.47
CA ILE A 91 -8.71 25.30 -10.41
C ILE A 91 -9.89 25.08 -11.33
N HIS A 92 -9.70 24.17 -12.30
CA HIS A 92 -10.76 23.72 -13.20
C HIS A 92 -10.58 22.25 -13.59
N ILE A 93 -11.57 21.67 -14.22
CA ILE A 93 -11.54 20.29 -14.72
C ILE A 93 -11.58 20.32 -16.23
N ASP A 94 -10.53 19.78 -16.85
CA ASP A 94 -10.47 19.55 -18.28
C ASP A 94 -11.13 18.23 -18.63
N PHE A 95 -11.99 18.25 -19.65
CA PHE A 95 -12.60 17.06 -20.21
C PHE A 95 -12.18 16.88 -21.66
N THR A 96 -11.71 15.68 -21.97
CA THR A 96 -11.43 15.25 -23.34
C THR A 96 -12.23 14.00 -23.63
N ALA A 97 -12.92 13.93 -24.75
CA ALA A 97 -13.62 12.75 -25.17
C ALA A 97 -13.45 12.52 -26.66
N THR A 98 -13.12 11.28 -27.03
CA THR A 98 -13.09 10.75 -28.40
C THR A 98 -13.95 9.49 -28.45
N GLY A 99 -14.00 8.81 -29.59
CA GLY A 99 -14.77 7.56 -29.72
C GLY A 99 -14.32 6.43 -28.76
N THR A 100 -13.02 6.40 -28.42
CA THR A 100 -12.42 5.30 -27.63
C THR A 100 -11.73 5.77 -26.35
N TYR A 101 -11.78 7.05 -26.04
CA TYR A 101 -11.07 7.60 -24.88
C TYR A 101 -11.82 8.76 -24.25
N ILE A 102 -12.02 8.67 -22.93
CA ILE A 102 -12.66 9.69 -22.11
C ILE A 102 -11.70 10.05 -20.99
N MET A 103 -11.41 11.33 -20.80
CA MET A 103 -10.56 11.82 -19.73
C MET A 103 -11.21 12.97 -18.99
N ALA A 104 -11.12 12.94 -17.65
CA ALA A 104 -11.35 14.08 -16.79
C ALA A 104 -10.10 14.34 -15.94
N LYS A 105 -9.56 15.55 -16.02
CA LYS A 105 -8.32 15.93 -15.35
C LYS A 105 -8.50 17.20 -14.53
N THR A 106 -8.20 17.13 -13.27
CA THR A 106 -8.06 18.32 -12.41
C THR A 106 -6.83 19.12 -12.82
N MET A 107 -7.05 20.36 -13.22
CA MET A 107 -6.00 21.32 -13.54
C MET A 107 -5.85 22.35 -12.42
N ILE A 108 -4.60 22.60 -12.02
CA ILE A 108 -4.24 23.60 -11.02
C ILE A 108 -3.16 24.47 -11.64
N GLU A 109 -3.52 25.65 -12.17
CA GLU A 109 -2.61 26.48 -12.99
C GLU A 109 -1.43 27.03 -12.22
N SER A 110 -1.57 27.22 -10.92
CA SER A 110 -0.50 27.70 -10.03
C SER A 110 0.73 26.78 -9.98
N GLU A 111 0.61 25.54 -10.45
CA GLU A 111 1.74 24.58 -10.52
C GLU A 111 2.72 24.87 -11.66
N LYS A 112 2.36 25.72 -12.65
CA LYS A 112 3.20 26.02 -13.82
C LYS A 112 4.20 27.20 -13.61
N GLY A 113 4.18 27.88 -12.46
CA GLY A 113 4.99 29.08 -12.23
C GLY A 113 5.75 29.10 -10.90
N ARG A 114 6.31 30.23 -10.51
CA ARG A 114 7.08 30.49 -9.28
C ARG A 114 6.49 29.91 -7.98
N LEU A 115 5.24 29.48 -7.99
CA LEU A 115 4.51 28.87 -6.89
C LEU A 115 4.88 27.42 -6.57
N ALA A 116 5.64 26.71 -7.39
CA ALA A 116 6.16 25.37 -6.99
C ALA A 116 7.02 25.45 -5.70
N ARG A 117 7.52 26.61 -5.33
CA ARG A 117 8.20 26.86 -4.04
C ARG A 117 7.24 27.21 -2.89
N GLU A 118 6.10 27.80 -3.18
CA GLU A 118 5.03 28.02 -2.18
C GLU A 118 4.15 26.78 -2.01
N LEU A 119 4.11 25.87 -3.00
CA LEU A 119 3.43 24.59 -2.93
C LEU A 119 4.16 23.53 -2.06
N LYS A 120 5.46 23.71 -1.77
CA LYS A 120 6.05 23.06 -0.57
C LYS A 120 5.38 23.52 0.73
N SER A 121 4.70 24.65 0.71
CA SER A 121 3.84 25.09 1.81
C SER A 121 2.43 24.50 1.74
N ILE A 122 2.01 23.86 0.65
CA ILE A 122 0.74 23.14 0.53
C ILE A 122 0.82 21.76 1.22
N GLU A 123 1.97 21.14 1.33
CA GLU A 123 2.20 20.06 2.31
C GLU A 123 1.87 20.53 3.75
N ASN A 124 2.15 21.79 4.06
CA ASN A 124 1.72 22.44 5.31
C ASN A 124 0.25 22.92 5.29
N ILE A 125 -0.43 22.92 4.15
CA ILE A 125 -1.83 23.34 3.99
C ILE A 125 -2.80 22.24 4.41
N LEU A 126 -2.43 20.99 4.23
CA LEU A 126 -3.20 19.83 4.74
C LEU A 126 -3.19 19.74 6.27
N THR A 127 -2.25 20.43 6.92
CA THR A 127 -2.15 20.52 8.39
C THR A 127 -2.51 21.90 8.95
N GLY A 128 -2.71 22.90 8.10
CA GLY A 128 -3.04 24.29 8.50
C GLY A 128 -4.54 24.54 8.47
N THR A 129 -5.06 25.05 9.57
CA THR A 129 -6.48 25.21 9.91
C THR A 129 -7.30 26.14 9.01
N ASN A 130 -6.75 26.76 7.94
CA ASN A 130 -7.43 27.87 7.25
C ASN A 130 -7.51 27.78 5.72
N LYS A 131 -7.02 26.71 5.09
CA LYS A 131 -7.12 26.53 3.65
C LYS A 131 -7.51 25.07 3.35
N GLN A 132 -8.50 24.88 2.50
CA GLN A 132 -8.93 23.57 2.08
C GLN A 132 -9.28 23.60 0.60
N VAL A 133 -8.67 22.67 -0.15
CA VAL A 133 -9.07 22.33 -1.51
C VAL A 133 -9.48 20.86 -1.48
N GLU A 134 -10.69 20.58 -1.88
CA GLU A 134 -11.20 19.21 -1.97
C GLU A 134 -11.92 19.05 -3.31
N ILE A 135 -11.52 18.05 -4.10
CA ILE A 135 -12.06 17.78 -5.43
C ILE A 135 -12.45 16.32 -5.50
N ASN A 136 -13.73 16.05 -5.43
CA ASN A 136 -14.27 14.71 -5.36
C ASN A 136 -14.92 14.31 -6.68
N TYR A 137 -14.47 13.19 -7.24
CA TYR A 137 -15.08 12.56 -8.39
C TYR A 137 -15.99 11.41 -7.97
N ARG A 138 -17.20 11.39 -8.50
CA ARG A 138 -18.07 10.22 -8.54
C ARG A 138 -18.27 9.84 -9.99
N VAL A 139 -17.89 8.64 -10.33
CA VAL A 139 -17.85 8.15 -11.71
C VAL A 139 -18.65 6.87 -11.79
N GLN A 140 -19.54 6.77 -12.76
CA GLN A 140 -20.29 5.55 -13.04
C GLN A 140 -19.87 5.02 -14.42
N VAL A 141 -19.54 3.74 -14.48
CA VAL A 141 -18.96 3.08 -15.66
C VAL A 141 -19.61 1.72 -15.93
N PRO A 142 -19.64 1.24 -17.17
CA PRO A 142 -19.94 -0.16 -17.44
C PRO A 142 -18.88 -1.08 -16.80
N GLY A 143 -19.30 -2.23 -16.30
CA GLY A 143 -18.38 -3.17 -15.62
C GLY A 143 -17.25 -3.71 -16.52
N TYR A 144 -17.37 -3.64 -17.82
CA TYR A 144 -16.38 -4.10 -18.81
C TYR A 144 -15.32 -3.06 -19.18
N LEU A 145 -15.45 -1.82 -18.70
CA LEU A 145 -14.65 -0.70 -19.16
C LEU A 145 -13.19 -0.79 -18.65
N ASP A 146 -12.24 -0.40 -19.51
CA ASP A 146 -10.87 -0.13 -19.07
C ASP A 146 -10.81 1.21 -18.33
N VAL A 147 -10.19 1.19 -17.15
CA VAL A 147 -10.16 2.35 -16.24
C VAL A 147 -8.73 2.67 -15.80
N VAL A 148 -8.36 3.94 -15.92
CA VAL A 148 -7.08 4.50 -15.47
C VAL A 148 -7.33 5.58 -14.42
N LEU A 149 -6.82 5.40 -13.21
CA LEU A 149 -7.02 6.33 -12.09
C LEU A 149 -5.68 6.83 -11.56
N GLN A 150 -5.52 8.14 -11.54
CA GLN A 150 -4.39 8.78 -10.88
C GLN A 150 -4.91 9.70 -9.79
N ASN A 151 -4.47 9.49 -8.55
CA ASN A 151 -4.84 10.37 -7.44
C ASN A 151 -3.65 10.68 -6.53
N LYS A 152 -3.57 11.92 -6.10
CA LYS A 152 -2.57 12.37 -5.10
C LYS A 152 -3.26 13.10 -3.96
N PHE A 153 -2.89 12.75 -2.73
CA PHE A 153 -3.47 13.34 -1.52
C PHE A 153 -5.00 13.15 -1.45
N GLY A 154 -5.42 11.89 -1.58
CA GLY A 154 -6.84 11.53 -1.51
C GLY A 154 -7.06 10.06 -1.87
N ASP A 155 -8.27 9.59 -1.70
CA ASP A 155 -8.61 8.18 -1.73
C ASP A 155 -9.16 7.73 -3.08
N ILE A 156 -9.07 6.43 -3.35
CA ILE A 156 -9.71 5.75 -4.47
C ILE A 156 -10.62 4.65 -3.93
N TYR A 157 -11.89 4.67 -4.33
CA TYR A 157 -12.88 3.64 -4.07
C TYR A 157 -13.34 3.05 -5.40
N MET A 158 -13.30 1.73 -5.52
CA MET A 158 -13.59 1.01 -6.74
C MET A 158 -14.50 -0.17 -6.48
N ASP A 159 -15.62 -0.23 -7.21
CA ASP A 159 -16.50 -1.40 -7.25
C ASP A 159 -15.89 -2.56 -8.06
N ASP A 160 -16.68 -3.62 -8.29
CA ASP A 160 -16.30 -4.73 -9.15
C ASP A 160 -16.03 -4.25 -10.58
N LEU A 161 -14.93 -4.67 -11.19
CA LEU A 161 -14.57 -4.32 -12.58
C LEU A 161 -14.09 -5.56 -13.34
N GLY A 162 -14.62 -5.77 -14.52
CA GLY A 162 -14.18 -6.83 -15.44
C GLY A 162 -13.10 -6.38 -16.42
N GLY A 163 -13.04 -5.08 -16.75
CA GLY A 163 -12.02 -4.49 -17.61
C GLY A 163 -10.66 -4.32 -16.94
N ARG A 164 -9.68 -3.81 -17.70
CA ARG A 164 -8.35 -3.49 -17.18
C ARG A 164 -8.41 -2.32 -16.20
N LEU A 165 -7.60 -2.40 -15.14
CA LEU A 165 -7.47 -1.34 -14.14
C LEU A 165 -6.02 -0.89 -13.97
N ASP A 166 -5.74 0.38 -14.23
CA ASP A 166 -4.45 1.00 -13.94
C ASP A 166 -4.63 2.06 -12.84
N ILE A 167 -3.92 1.92 -11.72
CA ILE A 167 -3.97 2.85 -10.58
C ILE A 167 -2.58 3.41 -10.27
N ASP A 168 -2.49 4.72 -10.13
CA ASP A 168 -1.35 5.44 -9.53
C ASP A 168 -1.88 6.27 -8.34
N LEU A 169 -1.63 5.79 -7.12
CA LEU A 169 -2.07 6.43 -5.89
C LEU A 169 -0.89 6.83 -5.01
N SER A 170 -0.86 8.09 -4.65
CA SER A 170 0.12 8.63 -3.69
C SER A 170 -0.56 9.36 -2.55
N ASN A 171 -0.18 9.03 -1.31
CA ASN A 171 -0.69 9.66 -0.08
C ASN A 171 -2.22 9.56 0.07
N GLY A 172 -2.75 8.35 0.16
CA GLY A 172 -4.19 8.11 0.28
C GLY A 172 -4.53 6.66 0.59
N VAL A 173 -5.80 6.32 0.44
CA VAL A 173 -6.31 4.98 0.66
C VAL A 173 -6.91 4.43 -0.64
N LEU A 174 -6.52 3.22 -1.01
CA LEU A 174 -7.17 2.43 -2.06
C LEU A 174 -8.11 1.43 -1.39
N ASN A 175 -9.38 1.46 -1.79
CA ASN A 175 -10.33 0.42 -1.44
C ASN A 175 -10.99 -0.11 -2.71
N ALA A 176 -10.65 -1.34 -3.12
CA ALA A 176 -11.16 -1.95 -4.32
C ALA A 176 -11.83 -3.30 -4.03
N ASN A 177 -12.93 -3.54 -4.69
CA ASN A 177 -13.64 -4.81 -4.60
C ASN A 177 -12.97 -5.89 -5.47
N ARG A 178 -13.67 -6.45 -6.42
CA ARG A 178 -13.19 -7.52 -7.29
C ARG A 178 -12.82 -6.96 -8.65
N ILE A 179 -11.56 -7.16 -9.05
CA ILE A 179 -11.03 -6.76 -10.35
C ILE A 179 -10.64 -8.04 -11.10
N GLU A 180 -11.33 -8.32 -12.19
CA GLU A 180 -11.12 -9.55 -12.97
C GLU A 180 -10.11 -9.35 -14.11
N GLY A 181 -10.08 -8.14 -14.69
CA GLY A 181 -9.12 -7.77 -15.72
C GLY A 181 -7.68 -7.67 -15.21
N ASN A 182 -6.74 -7.62 -16.14
CA ASN A 182 -5.34 -7.36 -15.81
C ASN A 182 -5.20 -5.98 -15.18
N SER A 183 -4.43 -5.91 -14.12
CA SER A 183 -4.27 -4.67 -13.36
C SER A 183 -2.82 -4.25 -13.21
N THR A 184 -2.59 -2.94 -13.21
CA THR A 184 -1.34 -2.31 -12.78
C THR A 184 -1.64 -1.38 -11.62
N ILE A 185 -1.05 -1.61 -10.44
CA ILE A 185 -1.36 -0.82 -9.25
C ILE A 185 -0.06 -0.32 -8.63
N ASN A 186 0.10 1.00 -8.62
CA ASN A 186 1.22 1.69 -8.00
C ASN A 186 0.73 2.40 -6.74
N LEU A 187 1.28 2.03 -5.58
CA LEU A 187 0.98 2.63 -4.29
C LEU A 187 2.24 3.24 -3.67
N SER A 188 2.20 4.51 -3.35
CA SER A 188 3.29 5.22 -2.68
C SER A 188 2.78 6.00 -1.47
N PHE A 189 3.31 5.70 -0.28
CA PHE A 189 2.84 6.29 0.98
C PHE A 189 1.31 6.17 1.15
N ALA A 190 0.77 4.99 0.85
CA ALA A 190 -0.66 4.73 0.76
C ALA A 190 -1.05 3.45 1.52
N ASN A 191 -2.33 3.32 1.83
CA ASN A 191 -2.88 2.08 2.36
C ASN A 191 -3.82 1.45 1.32
N GLY A 192 -3.63 0.17 1.02
CA GLY A 192 -4.45 -0.57 0.07
C GLY A 192 -5.30 -1.64 0.76
N MET A 193 -6.57 -1.72 0.39
CA MET A 193 -7.43 -2.84 0.71
C MET A 193 -8.09 -3.32 -0.58
N ILE A 194 -7.79 -4.54 -1.01
CA ILE A 194 -8.30 -5.12 -2.26
C ILE A 194 -8.92 -6.48 -1.96
N ARG A 195 -10.16 -6.65 -2.33
CA ARG A 195 -10.88 -7.91 -2.07
C ARG A 195 -10.38 -9.05 -2.94
N SER A 196 -10.24 -8.84 -4.24
CA SER A 196 -9.63 -9.84 -5.12
C SER A 196 -9.11 -9.22 -6.41
N LEU A 197 -8.02 -9.80 -6.94
CA LEU A 197 -7.45 -9.50 -8.24
C LEU A 197 -7.38 -10.76 -9.12
N GLY A 198 -7.57 -10.60 -10.40
CA GLY A 198 -7.20 -11.61 -11.40
C GLY A 198 -5.67 -11.72 -11.51
N SER A 199 -5.10 -11.11 -12.51
CA SER A 199 -3.65 -10.97 -12.68
C SER A 199 -3.24 -9.52 -12.51
N ALA A 200 -2.14 -9.26 -11.78
CA ALA A 200 -1.71 -7.90 -11.54
C ALA A 200 -0.19 -7.75 -11.44
N THR A 201 0.28 -6.58 -11.88
CA THR A 201 1.60 -6.04 -11.55
C THR A 201 1.44 -4.97 -10.48
N LEU A 202 2.20 -5.09 -9.39
CA LEU A 202 2.12 -4.21 -8.24
C LEU A 202 3.46 -3.54 -7.99
N ASP A 203 3.48 -2.22 -7.84
CA ASP A 203 4.62 -1.46 -7.31
C ASP A 203 4.20 -0.81 -5.99
N ILE A 204 4.76 -1.28 -4.87
CA ILE A 204 4.32 -0.90 -3.53
C ILE A 204 5.49 -0.30 -2.76
N SER A 205 5.42 0.98 -2.50
CA SER A 205 6.50 1.72 -1.82
C SER A 205 6.02 2.46 -0.58
N TYR A 206 6.62 2.17 0.58
CA TYR A 206 6.28 2.81 1.86
C TYR A 206 4.78 2.74 2.18
N SER A 207 4.18 1.58 1.97
CA SER A 207 2.73 1.39 1.95
C SER A 207 2.32 0.11 2.65
N ASP A 208 1.09 0.07 3.13
CA ASP A 208 0.50 -1.15 3.67
C ASP A 208 -0.58 -1.66 2.71
N LEU A 209 -0.49 -2.93 2.30
CA LEU A 209 -1.45 -3.57 1.42
C LEU A 209 -2.07 -4.79 2.11
N THR A 210 -3.40 -4.82 2.16
CA THR A 210 -4.16 -6.01 2.55
C THR A 210 -4.98 -6.48 1.36
N MET A 211 -4.82 -7.74 0.99
CA MET A 211 -5.51 -8.34 -0.15
C MET A 211 -6.13 -9.68 0.24
N GLY A 212 -7.36 -9.93 -0.21
CA GLY A 212 -8.03 -11.20 0.01
C GLY A 212 -7.47 -12.29 -0.91
N ARG A 213 -7.79 -12.25 -2.19
CA ARG A 213 -7.38 -13.28 -3.15
C ARG A 213 -6.77 -12.71 -4.41
N ALA A 214 -5.80 -13.44 -4.96
CA ALA A 214 -5.27 -13.14 -6.28
C ALA A 214 -4.99 -14.44 -7.06
N ASN A 215 -5.06 -14.37 -8.38
CA ASN A 215 -4.64 -15.48 -9.23
C ASN A 215 -3.13 -15.42 -9.48
N GLN A 216 -2.66 -14.33 -10.05
CA GLN A 216 -1.24 -14.13 -10.34
C GLN A 216 -0.80 -12.71 -9.98
N LEU A 217 0.27 -12.60 -9.20
CA LEU A 217 0.88 -11.32 -8.83
C LEU A 217 2.36 -11.31 -9.21
N ASP A 218 2.78 -10.23 -9.88
CA ASP A 218 4.18 -9.82 -10.00
C ASP A 218 4.36 -8.55 -9.18
N MET A 219 5.15 -8.61 -8.10
CA MET A 219 5.20 -7.56 -7.10
C MET A 219 6.62 -7.04 -6.90
N ASP A 220 6.82 -5.78 -7.20
CA ASP A 220 7.96 -4.99 -6.75
C ASP A 220 7.58 -4.22 -5.48
N SER A 221 8.35 -4.40 -4.39
CA SER A 221 7.99 -3.73 -3.14
C SER A 221 9.20 -3.22 -2.36
N LYS A 222 8.95 -2.14 -1.60
CA LYS A 222 9.99 -1.50 -0.80
C LYS A 222 9.43 -0.88 0.46
N SER A 223 10.00 -1.25 1.61
CA SER A 223 9.69 -0.67 2.93
C SER A 223 8.18 -0.70 3.24
N SER A 224 7.54 -1.80 2.93
CA SER A 224 6.10 -1.98 2.94
C SER A 224 5.67 -3.20 3.76
N THR A 225 4.40 -3.24 4.13
CA THR A 225 3.79 -4.40 4.79
C THR A 225 2.68 -4.96 3.89
N ILE A 226 2.79 -6.23 3.52
CA ILE A 226 1.84 -6.88 2.62
C ILE A 226 1.19 -8.08 3.31
N ASN A 227 -0.13 -8.05 3.41
CA ASN A 227 -0.96 -9.13 3.92
C ASN A 227 -1.79 -9.70 2.78
N LEU A 228 -1.72 -11.01 2.55
CA LEU A 228 -2.44 -11.68 1.47
C LEU A 228 -3.06 -12.98 1.96
N ASP A 229 -4.38 -13.12 1.79
CA ASP A 229 -5.08 -14.32 2.23
C ASP A 229 -4.79 -15.54 1.33
N SER A 230 -4.83 -15.37 0.00
CA SER A 230 -4.45 -16.46 -0.89
C SER A 230 -3.99 -15.99 -2.25
N VAL A 231 -3.00 -16.69 -2.81
CA VAL A 231 -2.52 -16.46 -4.17
C VAL A 231 -2.10 -17.78 -4.81
N ASN A 232 -2.42 -17.93 -6.10
CA ASN A 232 -1.94 -19.10 -6.84
C ASN A 232 -0.47 -18.89 -7.23
N VAL A 233 -0.13 -17.85 -7.99
CA VAL A 233 1.24 -17.58 -8.39
C VAL A 233 1.67 -16.22 -7.89
N LEU A 234 2.73 -16.20 -7.08
CA LEU A 234 3.32 -14.98 -6.54
C LEU A 234 4.78 -14.87 -6.90
N LYS A 235 5.15 -13.81 -7.59
CA LYS A 235 6.53 -13.42 -7.80
C LYS A 235 6.80 -12.14 -7.03
N ILE A 236 7.86 -12.13 -6.23
CA ILE A 236 8.27 -10.98 -5.44
C ILE A 236 9.67 -10.51 -5.82
N ASN A 237 9.83 -9.19 -5.87
CA ASN A 237 11.12 -8.52 -5.83
C ASN A 237 11.06 -7.50 -4.70
N SER A 238 11.69 -7.79 -3.57
CA SER A 238 11.40 -7.07 -2.34
C SER A 238 12.63 -6.51 -1.64
N ARG A 239 12.42 -5.37 -0.96
CA ARG A 239 13.46 -4.75 -0.15
C ARG A 239 12.92 -4.09 1.11
N ARG A 240 13.32 -4.60 2.28
CA ARG A 240 12.91 -4.11 3.62
C ARG A 240 11.41 -4.21 3.86
N ASP A 241 10.81 -5.30 3.41
CA ASP A 241 9.38 -5.53 3.52
C ASP A 241 9.03 -6.55 4.60
N LYS A 242 7.74 -6.59 4.93
CA LYS A 242 7.15 -7.64 5.75
C LYS A 242 5.99 -8.26 5.00
N PHE A 243 6.07 -9.57 4.77
CA PHE A 243 5.04 -10.33 4.09
C PHE A 243 4.37 -11.32 5.03
N TYR A 244 3.05 -11.34 4.98
CA TYR A 244 2.20 -12.28 5.71
C TYR A 244 1.24 -12.92 4.72
N PHE A 245 1.57 -14.12 4.27
CA PHE A 245 0.79 -14.86 3.28
C PHE A 245 0.09 -16.03 3.97
N LYS A 246 -1.25 -16.05 3.97
CA LYS A 246 -1.98 -17.17 4.59
C LYS A 246 -1.91 -18.42 3.73
N LYS A 247 -2.04 -18.30 2.40
CA LYS A 247 -1.98 -19.45 1.51
C LYS A 247 -1.30 -19.09 0.20
N VAL A 248 -0.25 -19.84 -0.16
CA VAL A 248 0.50 -19.65 -1.40
C VAL A 248 0.66 -20.99 -2.12
N GLU A 249 0.41 -21.03 -3.41
CA GLU A 249 0.62 -22.23 -4.20
C GLU A 249 2.01 -22.23 -4.84
N TYR A 250 2.39 -21.14 -5.53
CA TYR A 250 3.70 -20.96 -6.15
C TYR A 250 4.34 -19.64 -5.70
N LEU A 251 5.58 -19.67 -5.19
CA LEU A 251 6.29 -18.51 -4.67
C LEU A 251 7.69 -18.38 -5.27
N TYR A 252 7.93 -17.32 -6.02
CA TYR A 252 9.18 -17.09 -6.73
C TYR A 252 9.76 -15.69 -6.44
N GLY A 253 11.08 -15.54 -6.64
CA GLY A 253 11.71 -14.25 -6.75
C GLY A 253 12.80 -13.94 -5.76
N ASN A 254 13.03 -12.63 -5.55
CA ASN A 254 14.17 -12.12 -4.79
C ASN A 254 13.68 -11.30 -3.58
N SER A 255 14.41 -11.41 -2.46
CA SER A 255 14.08 -10.66 -1.26
C SER A 255 15.35 -10.21 -0.54
N SER A 256 15.41 -8.94 -0.16
CA SER A 256 16.54 -8.38 0.58
C SER A 256 16.08 -7.61 1.82
N PHE A 257 16.68 -7.90 2.97
CA PHE A 257 16.37 -7.27 4.26
C PHE A 257 14.89 -7.37 4.66
N SER A 258 14.20 -8.42 4.19
CA SER A 258 12.76 -8.59 4.36
C SER A 258 12.43 -9.81 5.20
N GLN A 259 11.22 -9.83 5.72
CA GLN A 259 10.68 -10.97 6.46
C GLN A 259 9.50 -11.55 5.70
N VAL A 260 9.53 -12.84 5.43
CA VAL A 260 8.50 -13.56 4.70
C VAL A 260 7.91 -14.66 5.58
N TRP A 261 6.62 -14.53 5.91
CA TRP A 261 5.85 -15.56 6.60
C TRP A 261 4.81 -16.13 5.66
N VAL A 262 4.87 -17.46 5.45
CA VAL A 262 3.87 -18.23 4.71
C VAL A 262 3.20 -19.20 5.67
N TYR A 263 1.89 -19.06 5.83
CA TYR A 263 1.15 -19.91 6.78
C TYR A 263 0.88 -21.30 6.20
N ASP A 264 0.50 -21.38 4.92
CA ASP A 264 0.14 -22.61 4.24
C ASP A 264 0.74 -22.61 2.83
N PHE A 265 1.70 -23.50 2.59
CA PHE A 265 2.44 -23.62 1.34
C PHE A 265 2.08 -24.93 0.63
N ILE A 266 1.84 -24.87 -0.70
CA ILE A 266 1.21 -26.00 -1.40
C ILE A 266 2.12 -26.68 -2.43
N ARG A 267 2.81 -25.94 -3.30
CA ARG A 267 3.39 -26.54 -4.50
C ARG A 267 4.88 -26.32 -4.67
N GLU A 268 5.28 -25.10 -5.02
CA GLU A 268 6.64 -24.83 -5.44
C GLU A 268 7.14 -23.46 -5.00
N SER A 269 8.40 -23.39 -4.57
CA SER A 269 9.10 -22.12 -4.41
C SER A 269 10.50 -22.16 -5.00
N ASP A 270 10.94 -20.97 -5.49
CA ASP A 270 12.30 -20.69 -5.92
C ASP A 270 12.64 -19.25 -5.49
N LEU A 271 13.40 -19.13 -4.41
CA LEU A 271 13.67 -17.87 -3.75
C LEU A 271 15.16 -17.62 -3.59
N TYR A 272 15.60 -16.43 -3.95
CA TYR A 272 16.87 -15.87 -3.54
C TYR A 272 16.66 -14.86 -2.43
N MET A 273 17.24 -15.09 -1.24
CA MET A 273 17.03 -14.25 -0.08
C MET A 273 18.33 -13.78 0.52
N LYS A 274 18.38 -12.48 0.86
CA LYS A 274 19.55 -11.86 1.45
C LYS A 274 19.20 -10.99 2.65
N TYR A 275 19.77 -11.28 3.82
CA TYR A 275 19.49 -10.59 5.09
C TYR A 275 18.00 -10.52 5.42
N GLY A 276 17.50 -11.45 6.16
CA GLY A 276 16.09 -11.45 6.52
C GLY A 276 15.65 -12.74 7.18
N GLY A 277 14.41 -13.13 6.92
CA GLY A 277 13.86 -14.39 7.43
C GLY A 277 12.80 -14.97 6.50
N LEU A 278 12.79 -16.29 6.41
CA LEU A 278 11.75 -17.06 5.74
C LEU A 278 11.15 -18.06 6.73
N THR A 279 9.89 -17.93 7.00
CA THR A 279 9.15 -18.91 7.81
C THR A 279 7.99 -19.48 6.99
N ILE A 280 7.95 -20.79 6.83
CA ILE A 280 6.80 -21.50 6.26
C ILE A 280 6.23 -22.41 7.35
N GLU A 281 5.05 -22.05 7.87
CA GLU A 281 4.46 -22.71 9.04
C GLU A 281 3.74 -24.04 8.73
N ASN A 282 3.39 -24.26 7.47
CA ASN A 282 2.80 -25.51 7.03
C ASN A 282 3.19 -25.81 5.58
N ILE A 283 4.12 -26.73 5.40
CA ILE A 283 4.46 -27.28 4.10
C ILE A 283 3.65 -28.54 3.90
N ARG A 284 2.69 -28.47 2.97
CA ARG A 284 1.76 -29.58 2.72
C ARG A 284 2.47 -30.78 2.12
N ALA A 285 2.00 -31.97 2.48
CA ALA A 285 2.49 -33.20 1.86
C ALA A 285 2.23 -33.21 0.34
N GLY A 286 3.22 -33.67 -0.41
CA GLY A 286 3.14 -33.73 -1.88
C GLY A 286 3.37 -32.39 -2.58
N PHE A 287 4.06 -31.42 -1.95
CA PHE A 287 4.63 -30.30 -2.68
C PHE A 287 5.62 -30.79 -3.74
N SER A 288 5.86 -30.03 -4.80
CA SER A 288 6.79 -30.44 -5.84
C SER A 288 8.25 -30.11 -5.47
N ARG A 289 8.54 -28.85 -5.23
CA ARG A 289 9.89 -28.40 -4.94
C ARG A 289 9.91 -27.15 -4.04
N ILE A 290 10.86 -27.10 -3.13
CA ILE A 290 11.28 -25.89 -2.43
C ILE A 290 12.75 -25.69 -2.69
N PHE A 291 13.13 -24.60 -3.33
CA PHE A 291 14.50 -24.14 -3.46
C PHE A 291 14.67 -22.77 -2.83
N VAL A 292 15.66 -22.64 -1.96
CA VAL A 292 16.02 -21.35 -1.32
C VAL A 292 17.52 -21.19 -1.37
N GLU A 293 17.98 -20.16 -2.06
CA GLU A 293 19.34 -19.65 -1.95
C GLU A 293 19.36 -18.53 -0.90
N SER A 294 20.20 -18.67 0.11
CA SER A 294 20.21 -17.79 1.27
C SER A 294 21.59 -17.19 1.55
N ASP A 295 21.64 -15.87 1.61
CA ASP A 295 22.76 -15.10 2.16
C ASP A 295 22.31 -14.43 3.48
N TYR A 296 22.80 -14.93 4.63
CA TYR A 296 22.48 -14.38 5.97
C TYR A 296 20.96 -14.31 6.25
N THR A 297 20.19 -15.26 5.74
CA THR A 297 18.75 -15.33 5.95
C THR A 297 18.40 -16.51 6.83
N ASP A 298 17.68 -16.28 7.92
CA ASP A 298 17.20 -17.35 8.78
C ASP A 298 16.00 -18.05 8.12
N ILE A 299 16.01 -19.38 8.14
CA ILE A 299 15.00 -20.22 7.48
C ILE A 299 14.34 -21.12 8.53
N SER A 300 13.02 -21.16 8.55
CA SER A 300 12.24 -22.06 9.40
C SER A 300 11.13 -22.72 8.58
N PHE A 301 11.20 -24.03 8.47
CA PHE A 301 10.23 -24.86 7.74
C PHE A 301 9.55 -25.85 8.68
N TYR A 302 8.23 -25.88 8.62
CA TYR A 302 7.39 -26.82 9.36
C TYR A 302 6.65 -27.71 8.37
N LEU A 303 7.00 -28.97 8.33
CA LEU A 303 6.51 -29.98 7.40
C LEU A 303 5.31 -30.75 7.99
N GLU A 304 4.32 -31.04 7.19
CA GLU A 304 3.33 -32.08 7.55
C GLU A 304 4.04 -33.44 7.66
N ARG A 305 3.63 -34.28 8.63
CA ARG A 305 4.30 -35.56 8.91
C ARG A 305 4.28 -36.55 7.75
N ASP A 306 3.30 -36.45 6.87
CA ASP A 306 3.13 -37.35 5.73
C ASP A 306 4.02 -36.97 4.51
N ASN A 307 4.88 -35.97 4.67
CA ASN A 307 5.81 -35.58 3.62
C ASN A 307 6.85 -36.68 3.36
N ARG A 308 7.10 -36.95 2.08
CA ARG A 308 8.16 -37.83 1.57
C ARG A 308 9.08 -37.03 0.67
N ILE A 309 10.24 -36.66 1.19
CA ILE A 309 11.13 -35.71 0.53
C ILE A 309 12.52 -36.29 0.31
N ASN A 310 13.15 -35.89 -0.80
CA ASN A 310 14.59 -35.76 -0.90
C ASN A 310 14.99 -34.37 -0.43
N PHE A 311 16.04 -34.26 0.38
CA PHE A 311 16.57 -32.96 0.73
C PHE A 311 18.06 -32.87 0.46
N ASP A 312 18.53 -31.66 0.13
CA ASP A 312 19.89 -31.29 -0.14
C ASP A 312 20.15 -29.92 0.49
N ILE A 313 20.92 -29.86 1.56
CA ILE A 313 21.19 -28.64 2.31
C ILE A 313 22.68 -28.37 2.28
N LEU A 314 23.09 -27.37 1.51
CA LEU A 314 24.42 -26.81 1.51
C LEU A 314 24.46 -25.66 2.52
N HIS A 315 25.36 -25.72 3.51
CA HIS A 315 25.43 -24.68 4.52
C HIS A 315 26.88 -24.35 4.93
N HIS A 316 27.09 -23.11 5.36
CA HIS A 316 28.36 -22.65 5.91
C HIS A 316 28.65 -23.31 7.26
N GLU A 317 29.94 -23.53 7.63
CA GLU A 317 30.34 -24.12 8.92
C GLU A 317 29.77 -23.40 10.15
N ASN A 318 29.59 -22.08 10.06
CA ASN A 318 29.03 -21.24 11.11
C ASN A 318 27.49 -21.13 11.07
N ALA A 319 26.83 -21.83 10.17
CA ALA A 319 25.37 -21.94 10.18
C ALA A 319 24.90 -22.91 11.28
N VAL A 320 23.75 -22.66 11.83
CA VAL A 320 23.12 -23.57 12.81
C VAL A 320 22.05 -24.36 12.10
N LEU A 321 22.33 -25.63 11.81
CA LEU A 321 21.38 -26.56 11.19
C LEU A 321 20.67 -27.38 12.27
N ARG A 322 19.33 -27.36 12.25
CA ARG A 322 18.47 -28.20 13.10
C ARG A 322 17.55 -29.01 12.20
N LEU A 323 17.69 -30.32 12.24
CA LEU A 323 16.84 -31.29 11.52
C LEU A 323 16.12 -32.21 12.50
N PRO A 324 14.90 -32.68 12.17
CA PRO A 324 14.22 -33.71 12.94
C PRO A 324 15.02 -35.02 12.96
N ALA A 325 14.91 -35.78 14.02
CA ALA A 325 15.62 -37.06 14.16
C ALA A 325 15.21 -38.11 13.11
N GLU A 326 14.04 -37.96 12.54
CA GLU A 326 13.47 -38.80 11.48
C GLU A 326 14.09 -38.57 10.10
N MET A 327 14.85 -37.50 9.91
CA MET A 327 15.61 -37.25 8.69
C MET A 327 16.86 -38.11 8.68
N LEU A 328 16.97 -39.02 7.74
CA LEU A 328 18.14 -39.85 7.50
C LEU A 328 19.04 -39.14 6.48
N TYR A 329 20.25 -38.77 6.89
CA TYR A 329 21.16 -38.04 6.01
C TYR A 329 22.62 -38.42 6.20
N ALA A 330 23.39 -38.14 5.16
CA ALA A 330 24.84 -38.11 5.20
C ALA A 330 25.31 -36.66 5.13
N GLU A 331 26.31 -36.31 5.93
CA GLU A 331 26.95 -35.01 5.89
C GLU A 331 28.39 -35.16 5.40
N GLU A 332 28.76 -34.35 4.43
CA GLU A 332 30.12 -34.30 3.86
C GLU A 332 30.67 -32.87 3.89
N SER A 333 31.95 -32.74 4.18
CA SER A 333 32.67 -31.48 4.02
C SER A 333 33.04 -31.26 2.57
N ILE A 334 32.82 -30.08 2.04
CA ILE A 334 33.21 -29.72 0.68
C ILE A 334 34.65 -29.26 0.70
N ASP A 335 35.52 -30.02 0.02
CA ASP A 335 36.95 -29.78 -0.03
C ASP A 335 37.36 -28.34 -0.33
N GLY A 336 38.17 -27.75 0.56
CA GLY A 336 38.74 -26.42 0.40
C GLY A 336 37.75 -25.28 0.63
N LYS A 337 36.57 -25.54 1.22
CA LYS A 337 35.56 -24.57 1.58
C LYS A 337 35.04 -24.81 2.99
N ASP A 338 34.70 -23.74 3.69
CA ASP A 338 34.09 -23.79 5.01
C ASP A 338 32.57 -24.13 4.92
N HIS A 339 32.25 -25.18 4.11
CA HIS A 339 30.87 -25.58 3.81
C HIS A 339 30.68 -27.08 4.01
N PHE A 340 29.49 -27.43 4.45
CA PHE A 340 29.01 -28.78 4.61
C PHE A 340 27.76 -29.00 3.74
N ARG A 341 27.59 -30.22 3.28
CA ARG A 341 26.41 -30.62 2.51
C ARG A 341 25.73 -31.81 3.19
N SER A 342 24.50 -31.63 3.58
CA SER A 342 23.65 -32.65 4.19
C SER A 342 22.62 -33.13 3.17
N VAL A 343 22.74 -34.38 2.73
CA VAL A 343 21.83 -34.97 1.73
C VAL A 343 21.15 -36.19 2.31
N GLY A 344 19.86 -36.31 2.10
CA GLY A 344 19.11 -37.43 2.64
C GLY A 344 17.66 -37.49 2.22
N THR A 345 16.90 -38.30 2.96
CA THR A 345 15.48 -38.53 2.73
C THR A 345 14.69 -38.43 4.02
N MET A 346 13.41 -38.19 3.91
CA MET A 346 12.44 -38.23 5.01
C MET A 346 11.13 -38.83 4.54
N GLY A 347 10.48 -39.61 5.41
CA GLY A 347 9.19 -40.25 5.18
C GLY A 347 9.32 -41.68 4.66
N GLU A 348 8.24 -42.44 4.72
CA GLU A 348 8.19 -43.83 4.28
C GLU A 348 7.84 -43.92 2.79
N GLY A 349 8.62 -44.71 2.00
CA GLY A 349 8.42 -44.95 0.57
C GLY A 349 9.22 -44.01 -0.31
N GLU A 350 8.94 -44.05 -1.61
CA GLU A 350 9.64 -43.24 -2.61
C GLU A 350 9.37 -41.74 -2.39
N PRO A 351 10.40 -40.88 -2.34
CA PRO A 351 10.24 -39.44 -2.26
C PRO A 351 9.48 -38.87 -3.45
N VAL A 352 8.58 -37.93 -3.19
CA VAL A 352 7.75 -37.27 -4.21
C VAL A 352 7.99 -35.76 -4.26
N SER A 353 8.77 -35.23 -3.32
CA SER A 353 9.04 -33.80 -3.16
C SER A 353 10.54 -33.56 -3.00
N GLU A 354 11.00 -32.38 -3.40
CA GLU A 354 12.39 -31.95 -3.29
C GLU A 354 12.50 -30.70 -2.41
N LEU A 355 13.39 -30.75 -1.41
CA LEU A 355 13.74 -29.61 -0.58
C LEU A 355 15.23 -29.31 -0.71
N ARG A 356 15.57 -28.16 -1.29
CA ARG A 356 16.94 -27.70 -1.42
C ARG A 356 17.16 -26.35 -0.77
N VAL A 357 18.22 -26.24 0.03
CA VAL A 357 18.65 -24.98 0.65
C VAL A 357 20.14 -24.80 0.40
N ASP A 358 20.51 -23.71 -0.27
CA ASP A 358 21.90 -23.30 -0.46
C ASP A 358 22.19 -22.09 0.44
N ALA A 359 22.69 -22.33 1.66
CA ALA A 359 22.94 -21.30 2.67
C ALA A 359 24.47 -21.04 2.78
N LEU A 360 24.97 -20.21 1.90
CA LEU A 360 26.42 -19.97 1.72
C LEU A 360 27.03 -19.08 2.80
N GLN A 361 26.22 -18.55 3.71
CA GLN A 361 26.66 -17.66 4.76
C GLN A 361 26.06 -18.09 6.12
N LYS A 362 26.55 -17.48 7.21
CA LYS A 362 26.03 -17.74 8.55
C LYS A 362 24.54 -17.44 8.61
N CYS A 363 23.75 -18.44 9.00
CA CYS A 363 22.31 -18.32 9.21
C CYS A 363 21.81 -19.42 10.17
N TYR A 364 20.54 -19.36 10.50
CA TYR A 364 19.83 -20.40 11.22
C TYR A 364 18.89 -21.13 10.28
N ILE A 365 19.02 -22.46 10.19
CA ILE A 365 18.16 -23.33 9.40
C ILE A 365 17.47 -24.30 10.35
N ASN A 366 16.16 -24.18 10.46
CA ASN A 366 15.36 -25.07 11.28
C ASN A 366 14.31 -25.76 10.42
N ILE A 367 14.36 -27.07 10.38
CA ILE A 367 13.33 -27.92 9.77
C ILE A 367 12.73 -28.76 10.88
N SER A 368 11.42 -28.75 10.99
CA SER A 368 10.70 -29.51 11.99
C SER A 368 9.32 -29.95 11.48
N PHE A 369 8.66 -30.81 12.22
CA PHE A 369 7.27 -31.19 11.94
C PHE A 369 6.29 -30.22 12.62
N LYS A 370 5.16 -30.05 11.96
CA LYS A 370 4.01 -29.38 12.56
C LYS A 370 3.27 -30.27 13.53
#